data_c108e99209bc4aece256fcda25cd7aa3
#
_entry.id   c108e99209bc4aece256fcda25cd7aa3
#
_cell.length_a   1.000
_cell.length_b   1.000
_cell.length_c   1.000
_cell.angle_alpha   90.00
_cell.angle_beta   90.00
_cell.angle_gamma   90.00
#
_symmetry.space_group_name_H-M   'P 1'
#
loop_
_entity.id
_entity.type
_entity.pdbx_description
1 polymer ?
#
loop_
_entity_poly.entity_id
_entity_poly.type
_entity_poly.pdbx_seq_one_letter_code
_entity_poly.pdbx_strand_id
1 'polypeptide(L)'
;MSKRTEPALFLAFLITAGLSVGGLWLLNRVSPGLIPGLSSQTAPLADGNSTNSQQKIQLTILGDTFSGYSTFRSATFQDALKESGISLRYEDEFDQAKRVTRLNQGQADLVVTTLDQFLKQKPAGKIVGLIDRTVGADAVVLNTRKYPSLKSLLDLNQVVNQARANGRSLGMTFAGDTPSEYLALVLDTKFEAFNLQDFEINKVEDASEAWKQLQDPNQNVAIAVIWEPFVTQARQQGYTVVLSSKDAPEAIVDVVIASNRLLQSQPQVISEFLEAYYRRIDSNVRDGSQLQAQIAEDGKLSASDAAAVLQGIDFFTAAEAQEWMTSGTLTRRINSTAAVLALTGRLNQVPQKPEALFTSQFIARAANNTKTLVDLVRADNPALADRLSGKGRAIAPTQKLTVSQVKAAPAIGNLQVRGEVSFGVGSADLTPAGEKTLNQLVQEINEFNTQTVAVRVIGHTSRTGSASINQTLSQQRAQVVVNYLRGKGIQHNIMAEGKGFNEPIPGISPENPRNQRTEIRLVRIN
;
A
#
# COMPACT_ATOMS: atom_id res chain seq x y z
N MET A 1 -1.53 -48.27 -33.32
CA MET A 1 -0.14 -48.33 -32.81
C MET A 1 -0.01 -47.15 -31.82
N SER A 2 -0.35 -47.36 -30.64
CA SER A 2 0.41 -47.65 -29.42
C SER A 2 1.74 -46.90 -29.30
N LYS A 3 1.80 -45.99 -28.34
CA LYS A 3 2.86 -45.92 -27.33
C LYS A 3 2.44 -45.09 -26.16
N ARG A 4 2.19 -45.75 -25.05
CA ARG A 4 2.25 -45.26 -23.68
C ARG A 4 3.73 -45.05 -23.31
N THR A 5 4.04 -44.02 -22.57
CA THR A 5 5.12 -43.83 -21.59
C THR A 5 4.94 -42.37 -21.07
N GLU A 6 4.97 -41.99 -19.82
CA GLU A 6 5.33 -42.63 -18.55
C GLU A 6 4.72 -41.84 -17.38
N PRO A 7 4.20 -42.44 -16.34
CA PRO A 7 3.97 -41.81 -15.05
C PRO A 7 5.06 -42.11 -14.00
N ALA A 8 6.19 -42.70 -14.38
CA ALA A 8 7.20 -43.18 -13.43
C ALA A 8 8.21 -42.14 -12.96
N LEU A 9 8.41 -41.04 -13.70
CA LEU A 9 9.38 -40.01 -13.33
C LEU A 9 8.84 -39.00 -12.28
N PHE A 10 7.54 -38.83 -12.17
CA PHE A 10 6.94 -37.91 -11.18
C PHE A 10 6.90 -38.52 -9.77
N LEU A 11 6.89 -39.84 -9.64
CA LEU A 11 6.88 -40.53 -8.33
C LEU A 11 8.28 -40.59 -7.71
N ALA A 12 9.34 -40.62 -8.51
CA ALA A 12 10.72 -40.70 -8.04
C ALA A 12 11.19 -39.37 -7.41
N PHE A 13 10.66 -38.22 -7.86
CA PHE A 13 11.05 -36.91 -7.35
C PHE A 13 10.40 -36.57 -6.00
N LEU A 14 9.23 -37.12 -5.70
CA LEU A 14 8.57 -36.97 -4.40
C LEU A 14 9.18 -37.81 -3.29
N ILE A 15 9.85 -38.91 -3.64
CA ILE A 15 10.47 -39.83 -2.68
C ILE A 15 11.87 -39.35 -2.27
N THR A 16 12.62 -38.66 -3.15
CA THR A 16 13.98 -38.17 -2.83
C THR A 16 14.00 -36.91 -1.99
N ALA A 17 13.03 -36.02 -2.12
CA ALA A 17 12.94 -34.80 -1.28
C ALA A 17 12.39 -35.06 0.14
N GLY A 18 11.60 -36.11 0.32
CA GLY A 18 11.09 -36.54 1.64
C GLY A 18 12.08 -37.35 2.47
N LEU A 19 13.10 -37.96 1.85
CA LEU A 19 14.04 -38.87 2.53
C LEU A 19 15.27 -38.18 3.14
N SER A 20 15.58 -36.95 2.79
CA SER A 20 16.80 -36.28 3.29
C SER A 20 16.66 -35.61 4.66
N VAL A 21 15.46 -35.24 5.11
CA VAL A 21 15.24 -34.67 6.44
C VAL A 21 14.36 -35.54 7.32
N GLY A 22 13.33 -36.15 6.76
CA GLY A 22 12.43 -37.05 7.49
C GLY A 22 13.04 -38.44 7.72
N GLY A 23 13.90 -38.92 6.81
CA GLY A 23 14.53 -40.25 6.90
C GLY A 23 15.56 -40.34 8.04
N LEU A 24 16.33 -39.31 8.30
CA LEU A 24 17.30 -39.25 9.41
C LEU A 24 16.61 -39.20 10.78
N TRP A 25 15.45 -38.57 10.88
CA TRP A 25 14.68 -38.51 12.12
C TRP A 25 13.98 -39.83 12.44
N LEU A 26 13.46 -40.55 11.43
CA LEU A 26 12.81 -41.84 11.62
C LEU A 26 13.83 -42.96 11.90
N LEU A 27 15.01 -42.94 11.27
CA LEU A 27 16.07 -43.93 11.52
C LEU A 27 16.63 -43.85 12.94
N ASN A 28 16.71 -42.64 13.50
CA ASN A 28 17.17 -42.44 14.88
C ASN A 28 16.14 -42.90 15.95
N ARG A 29 14.87 -43.05 15.55
CA ARG A 29 13.78 -43.46 16.47
C ARG A 29 13.52 -44.98 16.44
N VAL A 30 13.88 -45.68 15.34
CA VAL A 30 13.56 -47.10 15.16
C VAL A 30 14.76 -48.01 15.43
N SER A 31 15.99 -47.52 15.38
CA SER A 31 17.19 -48.31 15.66
C SER A 31 18.31 -47.44 16.25
N PRO A 32 18.31 -47.19 17.57
CA PRO A 32 19.41 -46.49 18.23
C PRO A 32 20.65 -47.39 18.22
N GLY A 33 21.72 -46.99 17.51
CA GLY A 33 23.00 -47.70 17.56
C GLY A 33 23.66 -47.98 16.22
N LEU A 34 23.14 -47.50 15.09
CA LEU A 34 23.69 -47.78 13.76
C LEU A 34 24.80 -46.82 13.28
N ILE A 35 25.21 -45.89 14.12
CA ILE A 35 26.30 -44.95 13.78
C ILE A 35 27.46 -45.19 14.78
N PRO A 36 28.63 -45.70 14.37
CA PRO A 36 29.78 -45.86 15.27
C PRO A 36 30.40 -44.47 15.57
N GLY A 37 30.40 -44.09 16.82
CA GLY A 37 31.11 -42.87 17.28
C GLY A 37 30.48 -42.04 18.40
N LEU A 38 29.27 -42.38 18.87
CA LEU A 38 28.69 -41.72 20.07
C LEU A 38 28.46 -42.73 21.19
N SER A 39 29.48 -42.96 22.01
CA SER A 39 29.34 -43.68 23.28
C SER A 39 28.88 -42.70 24.36
N SER A 40 27.64 -42.85 24.83
CA SER A 40 27.11 -42.13 25.97
C SER A 40 27.53 -42.85 27.28
N GLN A 41 28.27 -42.14 28.11
CA GLN A 41 28.45 -42.51 29.50
C GLN A 41 27.16 -42.25 30.30
N THR A 42 26.55 -43.30 30.80
CA THR A 42 25.41 -43.21 31.73
C THR A 42 25.90 -43.14 33.14
N ALA A 43 25.65 -42.01 33.82
CA ALA A 43 25.66 -41.92 35.30
C ALA A 43 24.25 -42.18 35.83
N PRO A 44 24.07 -42.74 37.03
CA PRO A 44 22.77 -43.15 37.55
C PRO A 44 21.89 -41.94 37.88
N LEU A 45 20.63 -42.06 37.47
CA LEU A 45 19.56 -41.06 37.66
C LEU A 45 19.12 -41.01 39.12
N ALA A 46 19.14 -39.81 39.69
CA ALA A 46 18.27 -39.46 40.79
C ALA A 46 16.87 -39.18 40.23
N ASP A 47 15.85 -39.81 40.79
CA ASP A 47 14.45 -39.55 40.51
C ASP A 47 14.11 -38.09 40.87
N GLY A 48 14.05 -37.26 39.84
CA GLY A 48 13.52 -35.92 39.91
C GLY A 48 12.40 -35.79 38.87
N ASN A 49 11.17 -35.87 39.35
CA ASN A 49 9.96 -35.65 38.58
C ASN A 49 9.89 -34.16 38.15
N SER A 50 10.62 -33.78 37.09
CA SER A 50 10.48 -32.50 36.42
C SER A 50 9.52 -32.67 35.24
N THR A 51 8.23 -32.57 35.56
CA THR A 51 7.23 -32.17 34.57
C THR A 51 7.64 -30.80 34.07
N ASN A 52 8.38 -30.77 32.93
CA ASN A 52 8.62 -29.59 32.17
C ASN A 52 7.28 -29.21 31.52
N SER A 53 6.38 -28.60 32.28
CA SER A 53 5.24 -27.88 31.77
C SER A 53 5.82 -26.67 31.04
N GLN A 54 6.11 -26.80 29.72
CA GLN A 54 6.31 -25.64 28.88
C GLN A 54 5.10 -24.73 29.09
N GLN A 55 5.33 -23.64 29.80
CA GLN A 55 4.31 -22.65 30.13
C GLN A 55 3.76 -22.16 28.78
N LYS A 56 2.54 -22.56 28.41
CA LYS A 56 1.89 -22.16 27.17
C LYS A 56 1.75 -20.63 27.20
N ILE A 57 2.48 -19.95 26.34
CA ILE A 57 2.40 -18.51 26.18
C ILE A 57 1.11 -18.19 25.42
N GLN A 58 0.26 -17.37 25.99
CA GLN A 58 -0.94 -16.91 25.32
C GLN A 58 -0.72 -15.49 24.84
N LEU A 59 -0.88 -15.26 23.53
CA LEU A 59 -0.87 -13.93 22.89
C LEU A 59 -2.28 -13.55 22.46
N THR A 60 -2.66 -12.31 22.71
CA THR A 60 -3.88 -11.71 22.16
C THR A 60 -3.49 -10.67 21.13
N ILE A 61 -4.01 -10.81 19.92
CA ILE A 61 -3.87 -9.85 18.82
C ILE A 61 -5.24 -9.25 18.49
N LEU A 62 -5.31 -7.93 18.36
CA LEU A 62 -6.50 -7.22 17.95
C LEU A 62 -6.37 -6.76 16.50
N GLY A 63 -7.43 -6.92 15.74
CA GLY A 63 -7.56 -6.45 14.37
C GLY A 63 -9.02 -6.25 13.99
N ASP A 64 -9.35 -6.42 12.74
CA ASP A 64 -10.70 -6.46 12.20
C ASP A 64 -10.80 -7.56 11.13
N THR A 65 -11.88 -7.57 10.36
CA THR A 65 -12.13 -8.58 9.33
C THR A 65 -11.43 -8.31 7.99
N PHE A 66 -10.51 -7.33 7.93
CA PHE A 66 -9.76 -7.05 6.72
C PHE A 66 -9.02 -8.31 6.22
N SER A 67 -9.09 -8.56 4.93
CA SER A 67 -8.57 -9.80 4.31
C SER A 67 -7.03 -9.92 4.41
N GLY A 68 -6.31 -8.82 4.54
CA GLY A 68 -4.86 -8.81 4.82
C GLY A 68 -4.51 -9.49 6.16
N TYR A 69 -5.48 -9.54 7.08
CA TYR A 69 -5.29 -10.17 8.40
C TYR A 69 -5.75 -11.64 8.45
N SER A 70 -6.25 -12.20 7.35
CA SER A 70 -6.76 -13.58 7.31
C SER A 70 -5.73 -14.63 7.71
N THR A 71 -4.43 -14.39 7.46
CA THR A 71 -3.35 -15.28 7.90
C THR A 71 -3.39 -15.52 9.41
N PHE A 72 -3.67 -14.49 10.23
CA PHE A 72 -3.70 -14.61 11.71
C PHE A 72 -4.87 -15.48 12.21
N ARG A 73 -5.94 -15.59 11.43
CA ARG A 73 -7.12 -16.42 11.71
C ARG A 73 -6.97 -17.85 11.23
N SER A 74 -6.05 -18.11 10.29
CA SER A 74 -5.92 -19.43 9.67
C SER A 74 -5.45 -20.50 10.66
N ALA A 75 -6.10 -21.66 10.63
CA ALA A 75 -5.75 -22.80 11.47
C ALA A 75 -4.28 -23.21 11.29
N THR A 76 -3.79 -23.24 10.05
CA THR A 76 -2.39 -23.60 9.71
C THR A 76 -1.38 -22.69 10.42
N PHE A 77 -1.64 -21.37 10.48
CA PHE A 77 -0.77 -20.44 11.20
C PHE A 77 -0.84 -20.64 12.70
N GLN A 78 -2.05 -20.80 13.25
CA GLN A 78 -2.23 -21.01 14.69
C GLN A 78 -1.60 -22.34 15.15
N ASP A 79 -1.67 -23.39 14.36
CA ASP A 79 -1.04 -24.67 14.68
C ASP A 79 0.50 -24.57 14.63
N ALA A 80 1.06 -23.85 13.65
CA ALA A 80 2.51 -23.58 13.61
C ALA A 80 2.99 -22.80 14.85
N LEU A 81 2.19 -21.87 15.40
CA LEU A 81 2.50 -21.19 16.65
C LEU A 81 2.41 -22.12 17.87
N LYS A 82 1.42 -23.01 17.92
CA LYS A 82 1.30 -24.00 19.01
C LYS A 82 2.51 -24.93 19.07
N GLU A 83 3.10 -25.30 17.93
CA GLU A 83 4.35 -26.08 17.89
C GLU A 83 5.51 -25.35 18.57
N SER A 84 5.50 -24.01 18.55
CA SER A 84 6.46 -23.15 19.26
C SER A 84 6.02 -22.82 20.70
N GLY A 85 4.96 -23.46 21.22
CA GLY A 85 4.45 -23.21 22.58
C GLY A 85 3.60 -21.96 22.72
N ILE A 86 3.27 -21.28 21.59
CA ILE A 86 2.48 -20.04 21.58
C ILE A 86 1.04 -20.36 21.16
N SER A 87 0.07 -19.92 21.97
CA SER A 87 -1.35 -19.93 21.64
C SER A 87 -1.79 -18.52 21.27
N LEU A 88 -2.29 -18.33 20.06
CA LEU A 88 -2.77 -17.03 19.57
C LEU A 88 -4.29 -16.93 19.66
N ARG A 89 -4.78 -15.82 20.21
CA ARG A 89 -6.18 -15.42 20.17
C ARG A 89 -6.32 -14.16 19.34
N TYR A 90 -6.94 -14.27 18.16
CA TYR A 90 -7.33 -13.14 17.34
C TYR A 90 -8.71 -12.64 17.78
N GLU A 91 -8.84 -11.34 18.02
CA GLU A 91 -10.12 -10.72 18.39
C GLU A 91 -10.39 -9.54 17.45
N ASP A 92 -11.63 -9.49 16.95
CA ASP A 92 -12.11 -8.34 16.18
C ASP A 92 -12.39 -7.17 17.12
N GLU A 93 -11.79 -6.03 16.82
CA GLU A 93 -12.07 -4.73 17.41
C GLU A 93 -12.01 -3.68 16.30
N PHE A 94 -13.18 -3.25 15.84
CA PHE A 94 -13.29 -2.35 14.68
C PHE A 94 -12.95 -0.90 15.02
N ASP A 95 -13.17 -0.48 16.26
CA ASP A 95 -12.85 0.85 16.74
C ASP A 95 -11.33 0.97 17.01
N GLN A 96 -10.65 1.75 16.18
CA GLN A 96 -9.19 1.93 16.25
C GLN A 96 -8.73 2.53 17.59
N ALA A 97 -9.48 3.44 18.17
CA ALA A 97 -9.15 4.04 19.46
C ALA A 97 -9.31 3.04 20.61
N LYS A 98 -10.36 2.20 20.58
CA LYS A 98 -10.55 1.11 21.53
C LYS A 98 -9.46 0.06 21.37
N ARG A 99 -9.07 -0.29 20.12
CA ARG A 99 -7.98 -1.22 19.84
C ARG A 99 -6.69 -0.80 20.54
N VAL A 100 -6.32 0.48 20.41
CA VAL A 100 -5.16 1.07 21.07
C VAL A 100 -5.33 1.15 22.59
N THR A 101 -6.52 1.51 23.07
CA THR A 101 -6.81 1.55 24.52
C THR A 101 -6.61 0.18 25.17
N ARG A 102 -7.12 -0.89 24.55
CA ARG A 102 -6.95 -2.27 25.03
C ARG A 102 -5.49 -2.71 25.03
N LEU A 103 -4.70 -2.34 24.00
CA LEU A 103 -3.24 -2.58 23.98
C LEU A 103 -2.55 -1.87 25.16
N ASN A 104 -2.84 -0.59 25.36
CA ASN A 104 -2.24 0.24 26.40
C ASN A 104 -2.58 -0.24 27.82
N GLN A 105 -3.76 -0.82 28.00
CA GLN A 105 -4.22 -1.43 29.26
C GLN A 105 -3.68 -2.86 29.49
N GLY A 106 -2.93 -3.42 28.55
CA GLY A 106 -2.39 -4.76 28.62
C GLY A 106 -3.42 -5.88 28.41
N GLN A 107 -4.58 -5.55 27.81
CA GLN A 107 -5.61 -6.51 27.42
C GLN A 107 -5.31 -7.17 26.07
N ALA A 108 -4.33 -6.65 25.35
CA ALA A 108 -3.77 -7.23 24.15
C ALA A 108 -2.25 -7.09 24.15
N ASP A 109 -1.58 -7.98 23.43
CA ASP A 109 -0.13 -8.05 23.28
C ASP A 109 0.30 -7.42 21.95
N LEU A 110 -0.49 -7.66 20.92
CA LEU A 110 -0.28 -7.23 19.55
C LEU A 110 -1.51 -6.50 19.01
N VAL A 111 -1.29 -5.61 18.07
CA VAL A 111 -2.34 -4.95 17.28
C VAL A 111 -1.92 -4.95 15.81
N VAL A 112 -2.86 -5.21 14.91
CA VAL A 112 -2.70 -4.95 13.48
C VAL A 112 -3.57 -3.78 13.09
N THR A 113 -3.01 -2.87 12.28
CA THR A 113 -3.69 -1.67 11.80
C THR A 113 -2.88 -1.05 10.66
N THR A 114 -3.43 -0.03 10.01
CA THR A 114 -2.72 0.75 9.00
C THR A 114 -1.77 1.78 9.62
N LEU A 115 -0.75 2.16 8.86
CA LEU A 115 0.29 3.10 9.32
C LEU A 115 -0.29 4.47 9.70
N ASP A 116 -1.31 4.95 8.98
CA ASP A 116 -1.99 6.21 9.31
C ASP A 116 -2.71 6.12 10.67
N GLN A 117 -3.39 5.00 10.95
CA GLN A 117 -4.04 4.79 12.25
C GLN A 117 -3.03 4.63 13.38
N PHE A 118 -1.91 3.93 13.15
CA PHE A 118 -0.80 3.90 14.11
C PHE A 118 -0.32 5.30 14.49
N LEU A 119 -0.11 6.17 13.49
CA LEU A 119 0.35 7.54 13.73
C LEU A 119 -0.70 8.43 14.39
N LYS A 120 -1.97 8.25 14.05
CA LYS A 120 -3.10 8.98 14.60
C LYS A 120 -3.38 8.57 16.06
N GLN A 121 -3.44 7.28 16.35
CA GLN A 121 -3.85 6.74 17.64
C GLN A 121 -2.70 6.63 18.66
N LYS A 122 -1.45 6.59 18.22
CA LYS A 122 -0.21 6.59 19.05
C LYS A 122 -0.20 5.50 20.12
N PRO A 123 -0.30 4.21 19.77
CA PRO A 123 -0.27 3.12 20.74
C PRO A 123 1.04 3.11 21.54
N ALA A 124 0.97 2.64 22.81
CA ALA A 124 2.14 2.40 23.65
C ALA A 124 2.88 1.12 23.21
N GLY A 125 3.48 1.16 22.03
CA GLY A 125 4.14 0.05 21.38
C GLY A 125 4.99 0.50 20.20
N LYS A 126 5.58 -0.47 19.50
CA LYS A 126 6.37 -0.23 18.28
C LYS A 126 5.90 -1.13 17.14
N ILE A 127 6.05 -0.66 15.92
CA ILE A 127 5.93 -1.50 14.73
C ILE A 127 7.08 -2.51 14.76
N VAL A 128 6.74 -3.80 14.68
CA VAL A 128 7.69 -4.93 14.68
C VAL A 128 7.70 -5.71 13.38
N GLY A 129 6.68 -5.50 12.53
CA GLY A 129 6.56 -6.14 11.21
C GLY A 129 5.64 -5.35 10.28
N LEU A 130 5.77 -5.60 8.99
CA LEU A 130 4.90 -5.08 7.94
C LEU A 130 4.06 -6.24 7.41
N ILE A 131 2.77 -6.02 7.19
CA ILE A 131 1.82 -7.05 6.76
C ILE A 131 1.68 -7.01 5.24
N ASP A 132 1.09 -5.94 4.73
CA ASP A 132 0.83 -5.77 3.31
C ASP A 132 0.72 -4.30 2.91
N ARG A 133 0.59 -4.09 1.61
CA ARG A 133 0.18 -2.84 0.97
C ARG A 133 -1.09 -3.09 0.19
N THR A 134 -2.02 -2.16 0.25
CA THR A 134 -3.19 -2.21 -0.61
C THR A 134 -2.84 -1.72 -2.01
N VAL A 135 -3.02 -2.55 -3.04
CA VAL A 135 -2.61 -2.27 -4.44
C VAL A 135 -3.81 -2.46 -5.38
N GLY A 136 -4.83 -1.65 -5.20
CA GLY A 136 -6.02 -1.63 -6.05
C GLY A 136 -7.32 -2.02 -5.36
N ALA A 137 -7.26 -2.50 -4.12
CA ALA A 137 -8.45 -2.84 -3.36
C ALA A 137 -9.27 -1.61 -2.94
N ASP A 138 -8.62 -0.47 -2.68
CA ASP A 138 -9.31 0.80 -2.36
C ASP A 138 -9.30 1.75 -3.54
N ALA A 139 -10.40 2.49 -3.73
CA ALA A 139 -10.51 3.45 -4.82
C ALA A 139 -11.44 4.62 -4.54
N VAL A 140 -11.14 5.74 -5.20
CA VAL A 140 -11.96 6.93 -5.30
C VAL A 140 -12.84 6.81 -6.53
N VAL A 141 -14.15 6.81 -6.31
CA VAL A 141 -15.17 6.63 -7.34
C VAL A 141 -15.97 7.91 -7.51
N LEU A 142 -16.01 8.43 -8.74
CA LEU A 142 -16.80 9.60 -9.12
C LEU A 142 -18.18 9.15 -9.60
N ASN A 143 -19.23 9.83 -9.14
CA ASN A 143 -20.61 9.59 -9.56
C ASN A 143 -20.90 10.19 -10.95
N THR A 144 -20.25 9.63 -11.97
CA THR A 144 -20.44 10.05 -13.37
C THR A 144 -21.85 9.76 -13.90
N ARG A 145 -22.63 8.93 -13.23
CA ARG A 145 -24.03 8.67 -13.59
C ARG A 145 -24.94 9.85 -13.22
N LYS A 146 -24.76 10.41 -12.04
CA LYS A 146 -25.50 11.59 -11.59
C LYS A 146 -24.89 12.90 -12.11
N TYR A 147 -23.58 12.94 -12.25
CA TYR A 147 -22.81 14.10 -12.70
C TYR A 147 -21.96 13.73 -13.94
N PRO A 148 -22.55 13.66 -15.16
CA PRO A 148 -21.85 13.18 -16.36
C PRO A 148 -20.62 14.00 -16.79
N SER A 149 -20.55 15.26 -16.35
CA SER A 149 -19.38 16.12 -16.56
C SER A 149 -18.21 15.82 -15.64
N LEU A 150 -18.43 15.10 -14.53
CA LEU A 150 -17.42 14.77 -13.52
C LEU A 150 -16.62 13.54 -13.96
N LYS A 151 -15.59 13.71 -14.78
CA LYS A 151 -14.76 12.62 -15.31
C LYS A 151 -13.38 12.52 -14.66
N SER A 152 -12.95 13.58 -14.00
CA SER A 152 -11.65 13.71 -13.33
C SER A 152 -11.76 14.66 -12.14
N LEU A 153 -10.71 14.74 -11.32
CA LEU A 153 -10.66 15.72 -10.24
C LEU A 153 -10.63 17.17 -10.77
N LEU A 154 -10.21 17.39 -12.02
CA LEU A 154 -10.22 18.73 -12.66
C LEU A 154 -11.62 19.30 -12.82
N ASP A 155 -12.63 18.45 -12.95
CA ASP A 155 -14.00 18.87 -13.19
C ASP A 155 -14.73 19.26 -11.89
N LEU A 156 -14.14 18.95 -10.72
CA LEU A 156 -14.77 19.15 -9.41
C LEU A 156 -15.18 20.60 -9.15
N ASN A 157 -14.27 21.54 -9.40
CA ASN A 157 -14.56 22.95 -9.17
C ASN A 157 -15.82 23.42 -9.93
N GLN A 158 -16.01 22.96 -11.16
CA GLN A 158 -17.19 23.30 -11.96
C GLN A 158 -18.45 22.68 -11.35
N VAL A 159 -18.41 21.40 -11.01
CA VAL A 159 -19.56 20.68 -10.46
C VAL A 159 -19.95 21.22 -9.08
N VAL A 160 -18.98 21.52 -8.22
CA VAL A 160 -19.17 22.16 -6.90
C VAL A 160 -19.82 23.52 -7.06
N ASN A 161 -19.30 24.37 -7.95
CA ASN A 161 -19.84 25.71 -8.17
C ASN A 161 -21.27 25.67 -8.74
N GLN A 162 -21.57 24.73 -9.65
CA GLN A 162 -22.92 24.52 -10.17
C GLN A 162 -23.88 24.05 -9.07
N ALA A 163 -23.45 23.14 -8.19
CA ALA A 163 -24.28 22.70 -7.06
C ALA A 163 -24.58 23.88 -6.11
N ARG A 164 -23.56 24.66 -5.73
CA ARG A 164 -23.70 25.84 -4.87
C ARG A 164 -24.62 26.89 -5.47
N ALA A 165 -24.52 27.16 -6.77
CA ALA A 165 -25.39 28.10 -7.46
C ALA A 165 -26.87 27.66 -7.42
N ASN A 166 -27.13 26.36 -7.26
CA ASN A 166 -28.45 25.78 -7.11
C ASN A 166 -28.86 25.54 -5.63
N GLY A 167 -28.11 26.13 -4.68
CA GLY A 167 -28.38 26.00 -3.24
C GLY A 167 -28.16 24.58 -2.70
N ARG A 168 -27.32 23.77 -3.35
CA ARG A 168 -27.04 22.37 -2.97
C ARG A 168 -25.58 22.19 -2.59
N SER A 169 -25.33 21.32 -1.59
CA SER A 169 -24.02 20.80 -1.29
C SER A 169 -23.81 19.45 -2.00
N LEU A 170 -22.58 19.18 -2.40
CA LEU A 170 -22.20 17.84 -2.89
C LEU A 170 -21.72 17.00 -1.71
N GLY A 171 -22.15 15.73 -1.68
CA GLY A 171 -21.73 14.77 -0.68
C GLY A 171 -20.46 14.02 -1.11
N MET A 172 -19.65 13.69 -0.14
CA MET A 172 -18.60 12.68 -0.23
C MET A 172 -18.78 11.65 0.88
N THR A 173 -18.72 10.36 0.53
CA THR A 173 -18.95 9.28 1.49
C THR A 173 -17.77 8.31 1.54
N PHE A 174 -17.43 7.84 2.73
CA PHE A 174 -16.41 6.82 2.98
C PHE A 174 -16.54 6.25 4.40
N ALA A 175 -16.00 5.07 4.64
CA ALA A 175 -15.93 4.52 5.99
C ALA A 175 -14.93 5.31 6.83
N GLY A 176 -15.37 5.77 8.01
CA GLY A 176 -14.57 6.58 8.92
C GLY A 176 -13.46 5.76 9.62
N ASP A 177 -12.32 6.38 9.90
CA ASP A 177 -11.16 5.77 10.57
C ASP A 177 -10.64 4.50 9.87
N THR A 178 -10.73 4.49 8.54
CA THR A 178 -10.29 3.41 7.65
C THR A 178 -9.31 3.93 6.59
N PRO A 179 -8.65 3.03 5.83
CA PRO A 179 -7.86 3.41 4.66
C PRO A 179 -8.61 4.28 3.65
N SER A 180 -9.93 4.11 3.52
CA SER A 180 -10.75 4.94 2.63
C SER A 180 -10.79 6.40 3.08
N GLU A 181 -10.93 6.70 4.38
CA GLU A 181 -10.77 8.07 4.88
C GLU A 181 -9.36 8.59 4.58
N TYR A 182 -8.32 7.78 4.83
CA TYR A 182 -6.95 8.20 4.56
C TYR A 182 -6.73 8.53 3.08
N LEU A 183 -7.28 7.75 2.15
CA LEU A 183 -7.18 8.03 0.72
C LEU A 183 -7.89 9.36 0.35
N ALA A 184 -9.01 9.70 1.02
CA ALA A 184 -9.64 11.00 0.87
C ALA A 184 -8.73 12.15 1.36
N LEU A 185 -8.00 11.96 2.47
CA LEU A 185 -7.01 12.94 2.96
C LEU A 185 -5.83 13.08 2.01
N VAL A 186 -5.40 12.00 1.36
CA VAL A 186 -4.37 12.03 0.30
C VAL A 186 -4.84 12.91 -0.86
N LEU A 187 -6.10 12.79 -1.30
CA LEU A 187 -6.63 13.67 -2.35
C LEU A 187 -6.57 15.14 -1.95
N ASP A 188 -6.99 15.47 -0.74
CA ASP A 188 -7.03 16.83 -0.20
C ASP A 188 -5.64 17.48 -0.11
N THR A 189 -4.62 16.68 0.10
CA THR A 189 -3.24 17.17 0.24
C THR A 189 -2.43 17.16 -1.05
N LYS A 190 -2.80 16.32 -2.02
CA LYS A 190 -2.00 16.08 -3.23
C LYS A 190 -2.56 16.72 -4.49
N PHE A 191 -3.87 17.01 -4.54
CA PHE A 191 -4.50 17.48 -5.77
C PHE A 191 -5.05 18.91 -5.61
N GLU A 192 -4.69 19.79 -6.55
CA GLU A 192 -5.02 21.23 -6.53
C GLU A 192 -6.53 21.50 -6.56
N ALA A 193 -7.28 20.72 -7.33
CA ALA A 193 -8.71 20.93 -7.54
C ALA A 193 -9.59 20.23 -6.49
N PHE A 194 -9.00 19.53 -5.53
CA PHE A 194 -9.74 18.80 -4.51
C PHE A 194 -9.59 19.45 -3.14
N ASN A 195 -10.73 19.75 -2.49
CA ASN A 195 -10.76 20.24 -1.12
C ASN A 195 -11.93 19.57 -0.39
N LEU A 196 -11.64 18.85 0.69
CA LEU A 196 -12.64 18.18 1.51
C LEU A 196 -13.71 19.13 2.06
N GLN A 197 -13.37 20.39 2.30
CA GLN A 197 -14.30 21.42 2.79
C GLN A 197 -15.38 21.80 1.77
N ASP A 198 -15.21 21.44 0.51
CA ASP A 198 -16.21 21.67 -0.54
C ASP A 198 -17.37 20.67 -0.52
N PHE A 199 -17.25 19.65 0.31
CA PHE A 199 -18.20 18.52 0.38
C PHE A 199 -18.85 18.42 1.75
N GLU A 200 -20.08 17.94 1.74
CA GLU A 200 -20.73 17.38 2.93
C GLU A 200 -20.20 15.96 3.14
N ILE A 201 -19.44 15.76 4.22
CA ILE A 201 -18.76 14.49 4.50
C ILE A 201 -19.69 13.55 5.23
N ASN A 202 -20.05 12.43 4.59
CA ASN A 202 -20.85 11.36 5.15
C ASN A 202 -19.91 10.20 5.56
N LYS A 203 -19.57 10.13 6.84
CA LYS A 203 -18.86 8.99 7.40
C LYS A 203 -19.83 7.86 7.69
N VAL A 204 -19.52 6.68 7.18
CA VAL A 204 -20.29 5.45 7.33
C VAL A 204 -19.44 4.38 8.03
N GLU A 205 -20.06 3.25 8.39
CA GLU A 205 -19.38 2.15 9.08
C GLU A 205 -18.52 1.32 8.12
N ASP A 206 -19.00 1.09 6.89
CA ASP A 206 -18.30 0.26 5.91
C ASP A 206 -18.51 0.73 4.46
N ALA A 207 -17.76 0.10 3.52
CA ALA A 207 -17.83 0.44 2.11
C ALA A 207 -19.17 0.07 1.44
N SER A 208 -19.92 -0.90 1.98
CA SER A 208 -21.23 -1.27 1.41
C SER A 208 -22.25 -0.16 1.59
N GLU A 209 -22.16 0.53 2.71
CA GLU A 209 -23.01 1.68 2.99
C GLU A 209 -22.60 2.90 2.14
N ALA A 210 -21.28 3.17 2.02
CA ALA A 210 -20.78 4.22 1.13
C ALA A 210 -21.20 3.96 -0.33
N TRP A 211 -21.14 2.71 -0.78
CA TRP A 211 -21.59 2.30 -2.11
C TRP A 211 -23.09 2.51 -2.31
N LYS A 212 -23.93 2.14 -1.34
CA LYS A 212 -25.37 2.40 -1.38
C LYS A 212 -25.70 3.89 -1.47
N GLN A 213 -25.01 4.72 -0.69
CA GLN A 213 -25.19 6.18 -0.73
C GLN A 213 -24.80 6.77 -2.08
N LEU A 214 -23.71 6.30 -2.71
CA LEU A 214 -23.31 6.74 -4.04
C LEU A 214 -24.35 6.40 -5.12
N GLN A 215 -25.04 5.27 -4.97
CA GLN A 215 -26.06 4.79 -5.92
C GLN A 215 -27.43 5.45 -5.72
N ASP A 216 -27.70 6.02 -4.56
CA ASP A 216 -29.01 6.60 -4.26
C ASP A 216 -29.24 7.89 -5.05
N PRO A 217 -30.22 7.93 -5.98
CA PRO A 217 -30.49 9.12 -6.79
C PRO A 217 -30.99 10.31 -5.95
N ASN A 218 -31.52 10.07 -4.75
CA ASN A 218 -32.02 11.11 -3.87
C ASN A 218 -30.91 11.81 -3.07
N GLN A 219 -29.73 11.17 -2.93
CA GLN A 219 -28.57 11.75 -2.26
C GLN A 219 -27.68 12.50 -3.26
N ASN A 220 -27.10 13.63 -2.82
CA ASN A 220 -26.21 14.43 -3.67
C ASN A 220 -24.73 13.97 -3.58
N VAL A 221 -24.50 12.67 -3.43
CA VAL A 221 -23.15 12.10 -3.34
C VAL A 221 -22.48 12.15 -4.71
N ALA A 222 -21.40 12.92 -4.79
CA ALA A 222 -20.56 13.05 -5.98
C ALA A 222 -19.35 12.12 -5.98
N ILE A 223 -18.86 11.78 -4.79
CA ILE A 223 -17.63 10.97 -4.61
C ILE A 223 -17.87 9.93 -3.52
N ALA A 224 -17.44 8.70 -3.76
CA ALA A 224 -17.26 7.70 -2.70
C ALA A 224 -15.83 7.17 -2.69
N VAL A 225 -15.29 6.90 -1.50
CA VAL A 225 -14.08 6.08 -1.36
C VAL A 225 -14.51 4.74 -0.80
N ILE A 226 -14.27 3.70 -1.57
CA ILE A 226 -14.76 2.34 -1.31
C ILE A 226 -13.67 1.31 -1.60
N TRP A 227 -13.87 0.10 -1.10
CA TRP A 227 -12.97 -1.03 -1.38
C TRP A 227 -13.69 -2.19 -2.08
N GLU A 228 -12.91 -3.19 -2.52
CA GLU A 228 -13.46 -4.39 -3.17
C GLU A 228 -14.42 -5.16 -2.24
N PRO A 229 -15.50 -5.74 -2.77
CA PRO A 229 -15.82 -5.91 -4.20
C PRO A 229 -16.54 -4.71 -4.86
N PHE A 230 -16.80 -3.63 -4.13
CA PHE A 230 -17.61 -2.50 -4.61
C PHE A 230 -16.91 -1.66 -5.68
N VAL A 231 -15.57 -1.63 -5.69
CA VAL A 231 -14.78 -0.99 -6.75
C VAL A 231 -15.02 -1.67 -8.11
N THR A 232 -15.02 -3.00 -8.12
CA THR A 232 -15.35 -3.77 -9.34
C THR A 232 -16.80 -3.52 -9.78
N GLN A 233 -17.75 -3.52 -8.84
CA GLN A 233 -19.16 -3.21 -9.15
C GLN A 233 -19.33 -1.79 -9.71
N ALA A 234 -18.61 -0.81 -9.16
CA ALA A 234 -18.65 0.56 -9.65
C ALA A 234 -18.20 0.66 -11.11
N ARG A 235 -17.09 0.00 -11.47
CA ARG A 235 -16.62 -0.08 -12.87
C ARG A 235 -17.64 -0.71 -13.79
N GLN A 236 -18.21 -1.85 -13.38
CA GLN A 236 -19.22 -2.57 -14.18
C GLN A 236 -20.50 -1.74 -14.40
N GLN A 237 -20.86 -0.91 -13.44
CA GLN A 237 -22.04 -0.04 -13.52
C GLN A 237 -21.77 1.33 -14.17
N GLY A 238 -20.57 1.58 -14.69
CA GLY A 238 -20.23 2.80 -15.45
C GLY A 238 -19.89 4.02 -14.60
N TYR A 239 -19.57 3.84 -13.31
CA TYR A 239 -18.94 4.87 -12.50
C TYR A 239 -17.45 5.02 -12.86
N THR A 240 -16.89 6.20 -12.64
CA THR A 240 -15.47 6.42 -12.93
C THR A 240 -14.63 6.22 -11.68
N VAL A 241 -13.76 5.23 -11.69
CA VAL A 241 -12.68 5.11 -10.72
C VAL A 241 -11.56 6.08 -11.13
N VAL A 242 -11.42 7.20 -10.42
CA VAL A 242 -10.46 8.26 -10.79
C VAL A 242 -9.07 8.00 -10.23
N LEU A 243 -8.97 7.42 -9.05
CA LEU A 243 -7.72 7.04 -8.39
C LEU A 243 -7.96 5.75 -7.58
N SER A 244 -6.97 4.89 -7.52
CA SER A 244 -7.00 3.69 -6.67
C SER A 244 -5.68 3.52 -5.93
N SER A 245 -5.67 2.68 -4.90
CA SER A 245 -4.43 2.30 -4.20
C SER A 245 -3.41 1.63 -5.13
N LYS A 246 -3.81 1.12 -6.32
CA LYS A 246 -2.88 0.67 -7.36
C LYS A 246 -2.08 1.82 -7.97
N ASP A 247 -2.65 3.01 -8.04
CA ASP A 247 -2.01 4.19 -8.58
C ASP A 247 -1.04 4.83 -7.57
N ALA A 248 -1.26 4.57 -6.26
CA ALA A 248 -0.40 5.01 -5.16
C ALA A 248 -0.14 3.81 -4.20
N PRO A 249 0.67 2.82 -4.61
CA PRO A 249 0.75 1.50 -3.97
C PRO A 249 1.39 1.50 -2.57
N GLU A 250 1.98 2.60 -2.16
CA GLU A 250 2.54 2.76 -0.81
C GLU A 250 1.67 3.65 0.09
N ALA A 251 0.52 4.12 -0.38
CA ALA A 251 -0.33 5.00 0.41
C ALA A 251 -0.90 4.28 1.65
N ILE A 252 -1.31 3.03 1.49
CA ILE A 252 -1.90 2.20 2.55
C ILE A 252 -0.94 1.06 2.84
N VAL A 253 -0.39 1.04 4.07
CA VAL A 253 0.53 0.00 4.56
C VAL A 253 0.03 -0.50 5.89
N ASP A 254 -0.13 -1.81 6.00
CA ASP A 254 -0.57 -2.49 7.22
C ASP A 254 0.62 -2.98 8.04
N VAL A 255 0.54 -2.83 9.36
CA VAL A 255 1.63 -3.06 10.28
C VAL A 255 1.21 -3.91 11.48
N VAL A 256 2.18 -4.68 12.02
CA VAL A 256 2.05 -5.34 13.32
C VAL A 256 2.74 -4.48 14.38
N ILE A 257 2.01 -4.19 15.44
CA ILE A 257 2.47 -3.42 16.60
C ILE A 257 2.57 -4.36 17.80
N ALA A 258 3.72 -4.38 18.46
CA ALA A 258 3.88 -5.04 19.76
C ALA A 258 3.82 -4.01 20.88
N SER A 259 3.08 -4.35 21.96
CA SER A 259 2.99 -3.51 23.15
C SER A 259 4.36 -3.32 23.81
N ASN A 260 4.59 -2.17 24.46
CA ASN A 260 5.82 -1.95 25.22
C ASN A 260 6.04 -3.02 26.30
N ARG A 261 4.95 -3.56 26.87
CA ARG A 261 5.00 -4.66 27.83
C ARG A 261 5.61 -5.91 27.19
N LEU A 262 5.10 -6.34 26.01
CA LEU A 262 5.59 -7.52 25.32
C LEU A 262 7.04 -7.33 24.84
N LEU A 263 7.38 -6.14 24.34
CA LEU A 263 8.75 -5.78 23.91
C LEU A 263 9.78 -5.92 25.04
N GLN A 264 9.39 -5.64 26.27
CA GLN A 264 10.27 -5.69 27.43
C GLN A 264 10.29 -7.07 28.11
N SER A 265 9.12 -7.70 28.27
CA SER A 265 8.99 -8.93 29.06
C SER A 265 9.26 -10.21 28.29
N GLN A 266 8.92 -10.26 27.01
CA GLN A 266 8.98 -11.49 26.19
C GLN A 266 9.44 -11.20 24.73
N PRO A 267 10.60 -10.56 24.53
CA PRO A 267 11.07 -10.20 23.19
C PRO A 267 11.25 -11.40 22.26
N GLN A 268 11.63 -12.57 22.78
CA GLN A 268 11.82 -13.79 22.01
C GLN A 268 10.51 -14.26 21.37
N VAL A 269 9.39 -14.12 22.08
CA VAL A 269 8.06 -14.52 21.57
C VAL A 269 7.66 -13.72 20.33
N ILE A 270 8.05 -12.44 20.25
CA ILE A 270 7.81 -11.60 19.07
C ILE A 270 8.56 -12.17 17.86
N SER A 271 9.82 -12.59 18.05
CA SER A 271 10.62 -13.18 16.96
C SER A 271 10.02 -14.50 16.46
N GLU A 272 9.56 -15.36 17.38
CA GLU A 272 8.91 -16.64 17.05
C GLU A 272 7.58 -16.43 16.34
N PHE A 273 6.76 -15.47 16.80
CA PHE A 273 5.52 -15.08 16.16
C PHE A 273 5.76 -14.59 14.72
N LEU A 274 6.71 -13.66 14.52
CA LEU A 274 7.03 -13.13 13.20
C LEU A 274 7.64 -14.19 12.27
N GLU A 275 8.46 -15.10 12.79
CA GLU A 275 9.01 -16.19 12.02
C GLU A 275 7.90 -17.12 11.48
N ALA A 276 6.95 -17.50 12.33
CA ALA A 276 5.81 -18.32 11.92
C ALA A 276 4.94 -17.57 10.89
N TYR A 277 4.69 -16.28 11.12
CA TYR A 277 3.90 -15.44 10.21
C TYR A 277 4.55 -15.35 8.82
N TYR A 278 5.81 -14.95 8.75
CA TYR A 278 6.46 -14.77 7.45
C TYR A 278 6.74 -16.07 6.72
N ARG A 279 6.98 -17.17 7.45
CA ARG A 279 7.04 -18.51 6.84
C ARG A 279 5.72 -18.86 6.14
N ARG A 280 4.59 -18.46 6.73
CA ARG A 280 3.28 -18.64 6.10
C ARG A 280 3.12 -17.75 4.87
N ILE A 281 3.57 -16.47 4.95
CA ILE A 281 3.56 -15.57 3.80
C ILE A 281 4.43 -16.12 2.65
N ASP A 282 5.64 -16.61 2.92
CA ASP A 282 6.50 -17.23 1.90
C ASP A 282 5.81 -18.43 1.21
N SER A 283 5.05 -19.23 1.97
CA SER A 283 4.23 -20.30 1.40
C SER A 283 3.10 -19.75 0.52
N ASN A 284 2.42 -18.71 0.94
CA ASN A 284 1.34 -18.06 0.19
C ASN A 284 1.84 -17.37 -1.09
N VAL A 285 3.07 -16.83 -1.09
CA VAL A 285 3.73 -16.27 -2.28
C VAL A 285 3.95 -17.37 -3.33
N ARG A 286 4.24 -18.59 -2.90
CA ARG A 286 4.40 -19.75 -3.79
C ARG A 286 3.06 -20.28 -4.28
N ASP A 287 2.10 -20.44 -3.37
CA ASP A 287 0.74 -20.93 -3.64
C ASP A 287 -0.27 -20.21 -2.74
N GLY A 288 -1.01 -19.28 -3.34
CA GLY A 288 -2.01 -18.47 -2.64
C GLY A 288 -3.37 -19.15 -2.42
N SER A 289 -3.56 -20.39 -2.87
CA SER A 289 -4.88 -21.05 -2.87
C SER A 289 -5.48 -21.19 -1.47
N GLN A 290 -4.67 -21.52 -0.46
CA GLN A 290 -5.14 -21.63 0.93
C GLN A 290 -5.51 -20.27 1.53
N LEU A 291 -4.73 -19.23 1.23
CA LEU A 291 -5.05 -17.87 1.67
C LEU A 291 -6.34 -17.36 0.98
N GLN A 292 -6.51 -17.62 -0.31
CA GLN A 292 -7.73 -17.30 -1.03
C GLN A 292 -8.96 -18.01 -0.42
N ALA A 293 -8.84 -19.28 -0.07
CA ALA A 293 -9.90 -20.03 0.60
C ALA A 293 -10.23 -19.44 1.98
N GLN A 294 -9.22 -19.06 2.77
CA GLN A 294 -9.41 -18.40 4.06
C GLN A 294 -10.10 -17.03 3.90
N ILE A 295 -9.70 -16.23 2.91
CA ILE A 295 -10.34 -14.94 2.59
C ILE A 295 -11.82 -15.13 2.20
N ALA A 296 -12.11 -16.18 1.41
CA ALA A 296 -13.48 -16.52 1.04
C ALA A 296 -14.34 -16.89 2.25
N GLU A 297 -13.78 -17.67 3.17
CA GLU A 297 -14.46 -18.07 4.41
C GLU A 297 -14.70 -16.88 5.35
N ASP A 298 -13.65 -16.11 5.65
CA ASP A 298 -13.70 -14.95 6.55
C ASP A 298 -14.70 -13.89 6.06
N GLY A 299 -14.66 -13.59 4.75
CA GLY A 299 -15.49 -12.55 4.13
C GLY A 299 -16.85 -13.06 3.62
N LYS A 300 -17.13 -14.36 3.73
CA LYS A 300 -18.30 -15.00 3.10
C LYS A 300 -18.43 -14.66 1.61
N LEU A 301 -17.28 -14.68 0.92
CA LEU A 301 -17.15 -14.30 -0.49
C LEU A 301 -17.21 -15.52 -1.40
N SER A 302 -17.59 -15.29 -2.66
CA SER A 302 -17.35 -16.29 -3.72
C SER A 302 -15.83 -16.49 -3.95
N ALA A 303 -15.43 -17.62 -4.52
CA ALA A 303 -14.02 -17.86 -4.86
C ALA A 303 -13.45 -16.82 -5.84
N SER A 304 -14.28 -16.30 -6.76
CA SER A 304 -13.89 -15.25 -7.70
C SER A 304 -13.70 -13.89 -7.01
N ASP A 305 -14.58 -13.55 -6.05
CA ASP A 305 -14.45 -12.29 -5.30
C ASP A 305 -13.26 -12.33 -4.36
N ALA A 306 -13.02 -13.47 -3.69
CA ALA A 306 -11.83 -13.68 -2.87
C ALA A 306 -10.53 -13.59 -3.68
N ALA A 307 -10.53 -14.10 -4.93
CA ALA A 307 -9.39 -13.94 -5.84
C ALA A 307 -9.16 -12.46 -6.21
N ALA A 308 -10.23 -11.70 -6.49
CA ALA A 308 -10.13 -10.27 -6.79
C ALA A 308 -9.60 -9.48 -5.58
N VAL A 309 -10.10 -9.77 -4.37
CA VAL A 309 -9.59 -9.19 -3.12
C VAL A 309 -8.11 -9.49 -2.93
N LEU A 310 -7.71 -10.76 -3.09
CA LEU A 310 -6.30 -11.16 -2.94
C LEU A 310 -5.37 -10.47 -3.95
N GLN A 311 -5.83 -10.21 -5.17
CA GLN A 311 -5.07 -9.44 -6.17
C GLN A 311 -4.85 -7.98 -5.77
N GLY A 312 -5.72 -7.43 -4.94
CA GLY A 312 -5.63 -6.07 -4.42
C GLY A 312 -4.75 -5.92 -3.17
N ILE A 313 -4.18 -7.02 -2.65
CA ILE A 313 -3.35 -7.05 -1.44
C ILE A 313 -1.95 -7.56 -1.77
N ASP A 314 -0.96 -6.78 -1.42
CA ASP A 314 0.46 -7.07 -1.68
C ASP A 314 1.20 -7.34 -0.37
N PHE A 315 1.30 -8.62 0.02
CA PHE A 315 1.92 -9.04 1.28
C PHE A 315 3.44 -8.85 1.26
N PHE A 316 3.97 -8.28 2.33
CA PHE A 316 5.42 -8.22 2.54
C PHE A 316 5.97 -9.61 2.86
N THR A 317 7.02 -10.02 2.16
CA THR A 317 7.87 -11.10 2.65
C THR A 317 8.77 -10.60 3.79
N ALA A 318 9.35 -11.50 4.57
CA ALA A 318 10.26 -11.07 5.64
C ALA A 318 11.49 -10.31 5.12
N ALA A 319 12.03 -10.71 3.96
CA ALA A 319 13.17 -10.05 3.34
C ALA A 319 12.84 -8.62 2.91
N GLU A 320 11.69 -8.42 2.29
CA GLU A 320 11.21 -7.10 1.87
C GLU A 320 10.88 -6.20 3.06
N ALA A 321 10.17 -6.73 4.06
CA ALA A 321 9.86 -5.98 5.27
C ALA A 321 11.13 -5.55 6.04
N GLN A 322 12.13 -6.44 6.14
CA GLN A 322 13.42 -6.08 6.73
C GLN A 322 14.11 -4.98 5.93
N GLU A 323 14.12 -5.06 4.60
CA GLU A 323 14.71 -4.03 3.76
C GLU A 323 14.02 -2.67 3.97
N TRP A 324 12.70 -2.63 3.98
CA TRP A 324 11.95 -1.39 4.27
C TRP A 324 12.30 -0.78 5.62
N MET A 325 12.42 -1.62 6.65
CA MET A 325 12.73 -1.18 8.02
C MET A 325 14.20 -0.76 8.21
N THR A 326 15.12 -1.17 7.32
CA THR A 326 16.56 -0.88 7.47
C THR A 326 17.11 0.09 6.43
N SER A 327 16.47 0.21 5.25
CA SER A 327 16.92 1.09 4.16
C SER A 327 16.46 2.55 4.28
N GLY A 328 15.68 2.89 5.31
CA GLY A 328 15.03 4.20 5.46
C GLY A 328 13.72 4.35 4.68
N THR A 329 13.26 3.30 3.98
CA THR A 329 11.99 3.34 3.23
C THR A 329 10.79 3.51 4.16
N LEU A 330 10.72 2.74 5.25
CA LEU A 330 9.66 2.90 6.25
C LEU A 330 9.70 4.29 6.91
N THR A 331 10.89 4.82 7.20
CA THR A 331 11.06 6.18 7.73
C THR A 331 10.46 7.23 6.79
N ARG A 332 10.74 7.13 5.48
CA ARG A 332 10.15 8.03 4.48
C ARG A 332 8.63 7.89 4.43
N ARG A 333 8.12 6.65 4.48
CA ARG A 333 6.66 6.40 4.46
C ARG A 333 5.97 6.98 5.71
N ILE A 334 6.54 6.79 6.90
CA ILE A 334 6.05 7.40 8.15
C ILE A 334 5.98 8.92 7.99
N ASN A 335 7.03 9.55 7.46
CA ASN A 335 7.06 11.00 7.28
C ASN A 335 6.00 11.50 6.28
N SER A 336 5.83 10.81 5.14
CA SER A 336 4.82 11.16 4.14
C SER A 336 3.40 11.00 4.70
N THR A 337 3.12 9.88 5.37
CA THR A 337 1.81 9.64 6.01
C THR A 337 1.54 10.67 7.12
N ALA A 338 2.52 10.95 7.97
CA ALA A 338 2.39 11.95 9.03
C ALA A 338 2.17 13.36 8.47
N ALA A 339 2.81 13.71 7.33
CA ALA A 339 2.60 14.98 6.66
C ALA A 339 1.15 15.14 6.18
N VAL A 340 0.58 14.11 5.55
CA VAL A 340 -0.85 14.10 5.14
C VAL A 340 -1.76 14.33 6.35
N LEU A 341 -1.54 13.58 7.44
CA LEU A 341 -2.33 13.70 8.66
C LEU A 341 -2.20 15.08 9.33
N ALA A 342 -0.99 15.65 9.33
CA ALA A 342 -0.75 16.98 9.91
C ALA A 342 -1.40 18.08 9.07
N LEU A 343 -1.28 18.04 7.76
CA LEU A 343 -1.87 19.02 6.84
C LEU A 343 -3.40 19.02 6.89
N THR A 344 -4.00 17.88 7.19
CA THR A 344 -5.46 17.72 7.31
C THR A 344 -5.95 17.85 8.76
N GLY A 345 -5.09 18.28 9.69
CA GLY A 345 -5.44 18.51 11.10
C GLY A 345 -5.72 17.22 11.90
N ARG A 346 -5.33 16.04 11.38
CA ARG A 346 -5.48 14.75 12.06
C ARG A 346 -4.30 14.41 12.97
N LEU A 347 -3.19 15.12 12.84
CA LEU A 347 -2.00 14.99 13.64
C LEU A 347 -1.46 16.38 13.99
N ASN A 348 -1.18 16.65 15.27
CA ASN A 348 -0.72 17.98 15.71
C ASN A 348 0.70 18.30 15.21
N GLN A 349 1.57 17.31 15.09
CA GLN A 349 2.92 17.48 14.55
C GLN A 349 3.47 16.18 13.99
N VAL A 350 4.32 16.28 12.98
CA VAL A 350 5.05 15.15 12.40
C VAL A 350 6.08 14.62 13.41
N PRO A 351 6.24 13.27 13.54
CA PRO A 351 7.24 12.70 14.44
C PRO A 351 8.66 13.21 14.12
N GLN A 352 9.39 13.70 15.12
CA GLN A 352 10.76 14.18 14.92
C GLN A 352 11.78 13.05 14.76
N LYS A 353 11.47 11.88 15.34
CA LYS A 353 12.30 10.67 15.29
C LYS A 353 11.46 9.48 14.82
N PRO A 354 11.10 9.42 13.54
CA PRO A 354 10.25 8.37 12.99
C PRO A 354 10.88 6.97 13.15
N GLU A 355 12.21 6.87 13.18
CA GLU A 355 12.96 5.63 13.43
C GLU A 355 12.75 5.05 14.84
N ALA A 356 12.31 5.85 15.79
CA ALA A 356 11.99 5.37 17.15
C ALA A 356 10.64 4.63 17.22
N LEU A 357 9.80 4.75 16.19
CA LEU A 357 8.45 4.18 16.15
C LEU A 357 8.42 2.71 15.75
N PHE A 358 9.52 2.16 15.28
CA PHE A 358 9.62 0.78 14.84
C PHE A 358 10.94 0.13 15.28
N THR A 359 11.03 -1.19 15.12
CA THR A 359 12.28 -1.95 15.34
C THR A 359 12.33 -3.18 14.45
N SER A 360 13.42 -3.35 13.71
CA SER A 360 13.66 -4.47 12.79
C SER A 360 14.32 -5.69 13.45
N GLN A 361 14.67 -5.61 14.74
CA GLN A 361 15.45 -6.67 15.41
C GLN A 361 14.71 -8.02 15.45
N PHE A 362 13.37 -8.01 15.53
CA PHE A 362 12.59 -9.23 15.68
C PHE A 362 12.31 -9.96 14.35
N ILE A 363 12.45 -9.26 13.21
CA ILE A 363 12.22 -9.84 11.88
C ILE A 363 13.47 -10.49 11.29
N ALA A 364 14.65 -10.25 11.86
CA ALA A 364 15.93 -10.63 11.26
C ALA A 364 16.05 -12.14 10.98
N ARG A 365 15.55 -12.99 11.89
CA ARG A 365 15.56 -14.44 11.72
C ARG A 365 14.64 -14.88 10.58
N ALA A 366 13.42 -14.37 10.52
CA ALA A 366 12.50 -14.63 9.43
C ALA A 366 13.07 -14.19 8.08
N ALA A 367 13.67 -13.01 8.01
CA ALA A 367 14.28 -12.48 6.80
C ALA A 367 15.47 -13.34 6.31
N ASN A 368 16.29 -13.87 7.22
CA ASN A 368 17.35 -14.80 6.85
C ASN A 368 16.81 -16.12 6.30
N ASN A 369 15.72 -16.65 6.87
CA ASN A 369 15.04 -17.83 6.36
C ASN A 369 14.51 -17.59 4.94
N THR A 370 13.84 -16.47 4.69
CA THR A 370 13.37 -16.09 3.34
C THR A 370 14.54 -15.94 2.36
N LYS A 371 15.65 -15.29 2.76
CA LYS A 371 16.86 -15.17 1.91
C LYS A 371 17.42 -16.53 1.54
N THR A 372 17.53 -17.45 2.49
CA THR A 372 17.96 -18.82 2.24
C THR A 372 17.03 -19.53 1.24
N LEU A 373 15.72 -19.37 1.39
CA LEU A 373 14.76 -19.93 0.45
C LEU A 373 14.92 -19.31 -0.95
N VAL A 374 15.13 -18.00 -1.06
CA VAL A 374 15.41 -17.31 -2.32
C VAL A 374 16.63 -17.89 -3.02
N ASP A 375 17.71 -18.12 -2.29
CA ASP A 375 18.94 -18.68 -2.85
C ASP A 375 18.74 -20.13 -3.35
N LEU A 376 17.99 -20.94 -2.60
CA LEU A 376 17.68 -22.33 -2.98
C LEU A 376 16.82 -22.44 -4.25
N VAL A 377 15.85 -21.55 -4.43
CA VAL A 377 14.92 -21.64 -5.57
C VAL A 377 15.38 -20.85 -6.80
N ARG A 378 16.40 -20.02 -6.67
CA ARG A 378 16.80 -19.06 -7.73
C ARG A 378 17.25 -19.74 -9.01
N ALA A 379 17.94 -20.86 -8.91
CA ALA A 379 18.42 -21.60 -10.09
C ALA A 379 17.28 -22.21 -10.89
N ASP A 380 16.27 -22.75 -10.20
CA ASP A 380 15.16 -23.50 -10.83
C ASP A 380 13.95 -22.61 -11.15
N ASN A 381 13.71 -21.59 -10.33
CA ASN A 381 12.56 -20.69 -10.48
C ASN A 381 12.94 -19.23 -10.12
N PRO A 382 13.63 -18.52 -11.03
CA PRO A 382 14.04 -17.12 -10.81
C PRO A 382 12.87 -16.19 -10.50
N ALA A 383 11.70 -16.41 -11.13
CA ALA A 383 10.51 -15.59 -10.92
C ALA A 383 9.96 -15.74 -9.49
N LEU A 384 9.96 -16.95 -8.92
CA LEU A 384 9.60 -17.17 -7.52
C LEU A 384 10.64 -16.55 -6.58
N ALA A 385 11.93 -16.71 -6.87
CA ALA A 385 13.00 -16.10 -6.09
C ALA A 385 12.87 -14.56 -6.05
N ASP A 386 12.55 -13.93 -7.18
CA ASP A 386 12.33 -12.49 -7.26
C ASP A 386 11.06 -12.07 -6.47
N ARG A 387 9.98 -12.82 -6.54
CA ARG A 387 8.79 -12.59 -5.72
C ARG A 387 9.08 -12.69 -4.22
N LEU A 388 9.79 -13.73 -3.78
CA LEU A 388 10.17 -13.93 -2.38
C LEU A 388 11.13 -12.84 -1.87
N SER A 389 12.03 -12.33 -2.72
CA SER A 389 12.94 -11.25 -2.35
C SER A 389 12.33 -9.85 -2.39
N GLY A 390 11.06 -9.71 -2.75
CA GLY A 390 10.41 -8.43 -3.03
C GLY A 390 10.84 -7.76 -4.35
N LYS A 391 11.82 -8.35 -5.06
CA LYS A 391 12.33 -7.81 -6.34
C LYS A 391 11.46 -8.15 -7.54
N GLY A 392 10.69 -9.23 -7.48
CA GLY A 392 9.74 -9.63 -8.53
C GLY A 392 8.55 -8.69 -8.69
N ARG A 393 8.42 -7.77 -7.74
CA ARG A 393 7.58 -6.58 -7.80
C ARG A 393 8.33 -5.35 -8.28
N ALA A 394 9.66 -5.48 -8.50
CA ALA A 394 10.41 -4.51 -9.27
C ALA A 394 9.64 -4.30 -10.57
N ILE A 395 9.06 -3.17 -10.66
CA ILE A 395 8.23 -2.59 -11.69
C ILE A 395 8.63 -3.21 -13.01
N ALA A 396 7.74 -4.02 -13.61
CA ALA A 396 7.92 -4.42 -15.00
C ALA A 396 8.34 -3.14 -15.76
N PRO A 397 9.32 -3.21 -16.65
CA PRO A 397 9.83 -2.00 -17.28
C PRO A 397 8.64 -1.19 -17.79
N THR A 398 8.55 0.06 -17.32
CA THR A 398 7.44 0.95 -17.65
C THR A 398 7.27 0.93 -19.17
N GLN A 399 6.12 0.47 -19.66
CA GLN A 399 5.85 0.47 -21.09
C GLN A 399 6.03 1.89 -21.62
N LYS A 400 6.95 2.09 -22.55
CA LYS A 400 7.16 3.40 -23.14
C LYS A 400 5.95 3.77 -23.99
N LEU A 401 5.22 4.77 -23.55
CA LEU A 401 4.09 5.33 -24.29
C LEU A 401 4.56 6.45 -25.21
N THR A 402 3.87 6.58 -26.33
CA THR A 402 4.03 7.74 -27.22
C THR A 402 3.44 8.99 -26.55
N VAL A 403 3.90 10.16 -26.99
CA VAL A 403 3.35 11.45 -26.54
C VAL A 403 1.83 11.51 -26.79
N SER A 404 1.36 10.99 -27.93
CA SER A 404 -0.07 10.95 -28.24
C SER A 404 -0.88 10.10 -27.28
N GLN A 405 -0.34 8.95 -26.85
CA GLN A 405 -0.99 8.08 -25.87
C GLN A 405 -1.09 8.74 -24.50
N VAL A 406 -0.01 9.36 -24.02
CA VAL A 406 -0.02 10.11 -22.75
C VAL A 406 -0.98 11.30 -22.83
N LYS A 407 -1.05 11.98 -23.97
CA LYS A 407 -1.95 13.12 -24.20
C LYS A 407 -3.43 12.72 -24.19
N ALA A 408 -3.75 11.55 -24.76
CA ALA A 408 -5.10 11.01 -24.84
C ALA A 408 -5.57 10.31 -23.54
N ALA A 409 -4.64 10.00 -22.63
CA ALA A 409 -4.95 9.29 -21.40
C ALA A 409 -5.88 10.11 -20.48
N PRO A 410 -6.86 9.46 -19.82
CA PRO A 410 -7.79 10.14 -18.91
C PRO A 410 -7.04 10.86 -17.79
N ALA A 411 -7.40 12.11 -17.52
CA ALA A 411 -6.84 12.86 -16.41
C ALA A 411 -7.30 12.29 -15.05
N ILE A 412 -6.38 12.22 -14.10
CA ILE A 412 -6.68 12.07 -12.68
C ILE A 412 -6.93 13.46 -12.10
N GLY A 413 -5.92 14.32 -12.14
CA GLY A 413 -5.95 15.68 -11.63
C GLY A 413 -4.58 16.35 -11.73
N ASN A 414 -4.51 17.65 -11.44
CA ASN A 414 -3.25 18.35 -11.28
C ASN A 414 -2.72 18.13 -9.86
N LEU A 415 -1.44 17.80 -9.73
CA LEU A 415 -0.78 17.80 -8.43
C LEU A 415 -0.70 19.23 -7.87
N GLN A 416 -0.87 19.33 -6.58
CA GLN A 416 -0.69 20.59 -5.87
C GLN A 416 0.80 20.97 -5.86
N VAL A 417 1.14 22.05 -6.55
CA VAL A 417 2.50 22.61 -6.55
C VAL A 417 2.64 23.51 -5.34
N ARG A 418 3.37 23.07 -4.32
CA ARG A 418 3.65 23.86 -3.11
C ARG A 418 4.80 24.83 -3.38
N GLY A 419 4.48 26.00 -3.83
CA GLY A 419 5.39 27.00 -4.33
C GLY A 419 5.12 27.29 -5.81
N GLU A 420 6.08 27.94 -6.47
CA GLU A 420 5.98 28.27 -7.89
C GLU A 420 7.15 27.67 -8.65
N VAL A 421 6.86 27.01 -9.78
CA VAL A 421 7.91 26.63 -10.75
C VAL A 421 8.28 27.90 -11.50
N SER A 422 9.22 28.67 -10.93
CA SER A 422 9.58 29.99 -11.44
C SER A 422 10.75 29.93 -12.44
N PHE A 423 10.69 30.83 -13.42
CA PHE A 423 11.67 30.97 -14.51
C PHE A 423 12.19 32.42 -14.55
N GLY A 424 13.32 32.62 -15.21
CA GLY A 424 13.82 33.95 -15.53
C GLY A 424 12.81 34.74 -16.38
N VAL A 425 12.85 36.06 -16.28
CA VAL A 425 11.93 36.96 -17.04
C VAL A 425 12.14 36.74 -18.52
N GLY A 426 11.06 36.39 -19.24
CA GLY A 426 11.12 36.12 -20.68
C GLY A 426 11.93 34.88 -21.08
N SER A 427 12.35 34.05 -20.13
CA SER A 427 13.20 32.90 -20.29
C SER A 427 12.50 31.59 -19.90
N ALA A 428 13.08 30.46 -20.30
CA ALA A 428 12.76 29.13 -19.83
C ALA A 428 13.82 28.60 -18.82
N ASP A 429 14.77 29.42 -18.39
CA ASP A 429 15.75 29.06 -17.40
C ASP A 429 15.13 29.01 -16.00
N LEU A 430 15.26 27.88 -15.31
CA LEU A 430 14.76 27.72 -13.95
C LEU A 430 15.50 28.64 -12.97
N THR A 431 14.76 29.22 -12.06
CA THR A 431 15.36 29.91 -10.91
C THR A 431 15.68 28.91 -9.79
N PRO A 432 16.57 29.25 -8.83
CA PRO A 432 16.83 28.39 -7.66
C PRO A 432 15.54 28.06 -6.86
N ALA A 433 14.57 29.00 -6.80
CA ALA A 433 13.28 28.78 -6.19
C ALA A 433 12.45 27.73 -6.98
N GLY A 434 12.44 27.85 -8.33
CA GLY A 434 11.81 26.88 -9.21
C GLY A 434 12.41 25.49 -9.06
N GLU A 435 13.74 25.36 -8.99
CA GLU A 435 14.41 24.08 -8.73
C GLU A 435 14.02 23.46 -7.39
N LYS A 436 13.93 24.28 -6.32
CA LYS A 436 13.48 23.82 -5.00
C LYS A 436 12.08 23.25 -5.06
N THR A 437 11.15 23.93 -5.75
CA THR A 437 9.78 23.46 -5.96
C THR A 437 9.77 22.13 -6.74
N LEU A 438 10.57 22.02 -7.81
CA LEU A 438 10.68 20.79 -8.58
C LEU A 438 11.27 19.62 -7.78
N ASN A 439 12.22 19.87 -6.87
CA ASN A 439 12.73 18.80 -5.98
C ASN A 439 11.65 18.26 -5.04
N GLN A 440 10.71 19.07 -4.58
CA GLN A 440 9.55 18.61 -3.83
C GLN A 440 8.61 17.79 -4.72
N LEU A 441 8.31 18.25 -5.93
CA LEU A 441 7.49 17.54 -6.89
C LEU A 441 8.05 16.17 -7.30
N VAL A 442 9.37 16.01 -7.35
CA VAL A 442 10.01 14.69 -7.57
C VAL A 442 9.57 13.70 -6.50
N GLN A 443 9.53 14.10 -5.23
CA GLN A 443 9.08 13.22 -4.14
C GLN A 443 7.59 12.89 -4.29
N GLU A 444 6.77 13.88 -4.61
CA GLU A 444 5.33 13.69 -4.82
C GLU A 444 5.01 12.76 -6.00
N ILE A 445 5.68 12.93 -7.13
CA ILE A 445 5.49 12.10 -8.32
C ILE A 445 5.93 10.65 -8.07
N ASN A 446 7.02 10.44 -7.33
CA ASN A 446 7.53 9.10 -7.02
C ASN A 446 6.61 8.28 -6.09
N GLU A 447 5.61 8.89 -5.47
CA GLU A 447 4.60 8.15 -4.71
C GLU A 447 3.58 7.44 -5.62
N PHE A 448 3.54 7.79 -6.91
CA PHE A 448 2.62 7.20 -7.88
C PHE A 448 3.27 6.07 -8.70
N ASN A 449 2.44 5.12 -9.12
CA ASN A 449 2.87 3.94 -9.85
C ASN A 449 3.20 4.27 -11.32
N THR A 450 4.44 4.04 -11.71
CA THR A 450 4.93 4.28 -13.08
C THR A 450 4.22 3.47 -14.17
N GLN A 451 3.54 2.37 -13.80
CA GLN A 451 2.81 1.50 -14.74
C GLN A 451 1.37 1.95 -15.00
N THR A 452 0.77 2.65 -14.03
CA THR A 452 -0.64 3.06 -14.13
C THR A 452 -0.82 4.56 -14.27
N VAL A 453 0.24 5.33 -13.97
CA VAL A 453 0.21 6.79 -13.99
C VAL A 453 1.31 7.34 -14.90
N ALA A 454 0.95 8.29 -15.75
CA ALA A 454 1.88 9.11 -16.50
C ALA A 454 1.73 10.58 -16.12
N VAL A 455 2.72 11.39 -16.46
CA VAL A 455 2.82 12.80 -16.08
C VAL A 455 2.77 13.70 -17.32
N ARG A 456 1.88 14.69 -17.30
CA ARG A 456 1.88 15.77 -18.28
C ARG A 456 2.32 17.06 -17.60
N VAL A 457 3.39 17.64 -18.09
CA VAL A 457 3.87 18.97 -17.68
C VAL A 457 3.30 20.00 -18.66
N ILE A 458 2.45 20.89 -18.17
CA ILE A 458 1.73 21.86 -18.99
C ILE A 458 2.18 23.26 -18.63
N GLY A 459 2.80 23.96 -19.59
CA GLY A 459 3.25 25.33 -19.43
C GLY A 459 2.20 26.32 -19.95
N HIS A 460 1.97 27.41 -19.20
CA HIS A 460 1.08 28.49 -19.55
C HIS A 460 1.81 29.85 -19.47
N THR A 461 1.29 30.83 -20.21
CA THR A 461 1.75 32.22 -20.14
C THR A 461 0.57 33.17 -19.87
N SER A 462 0.86 34.39 -19.46
CA SER A 462 -0.10 35.49 -19.52
C SER A 462 -0.22 36.00 -20.98
N ARG A 463 -1.35 36.66 -21.30
CA ARG A 463 -1.60 37.24 -22.63
C ARG A 463 -0.84 38.57 -22.79
N THR A 464 0.50 38.47 -22.78
CA THR A 464 1.40 39.61 -23.04
C THR A 464 2.31 39.26 -24.20
N GLY A 465 2.32 40.08 -25.26
CA GLY A 465 3.08 39.79 -26.47
C GLY A 465 2.35 38.89 -27.48
N SER A 466 3.07 38.36 -28.48
CA SER A 466 2.49 37.59 -29.58
C SER A 466 2.13 36.16 -29.17
N ALA A 467 1.09 35.59 -29.79
CA ALA A 467 0.63 34.24 -29.54
C ALA A 467 1.72 33.19 -29.84
N SER A 468 2.47 33.39 -30.94
CA SER A 468 3.54 32.46 -31.35
C SER A 468 4.70 32.43 -30.35
N ILE A 469 5.12 33.59 -29.82
CA ILE A 469 6.17 33.68 -28.81
C ILE A 469 5.71 32.98 -27.52
N ASN A 470 4.48 33.25 -27.07
CA ASN A 470 3.92 32.65 -25.86
C ASN A 470 3.75 31.12 -26.02
N GLN A 471 3.33 30.65 -27.18
CA GLN A 471 3.23 29.23 -27.46
C GLN A 471 4.61 28.56 -27.39
N THR A 472 5.63 29.16 -27.98
CA THR A 472 7.01 28.65 -27.96
C THR A 472 7.57 28.68 -26.53
N LEU A 473 7.44 29.78 -25.82
CA LEU A 473 7.95 29.95 -24.46
C LEU A 473 7.31 28.94 -23.49
N SER A 474 5.99 28.77 -23.56
CA SER A 474 5.29 27.80 -22.71
C SER A 474 5.73 26.35 -22.98
N GLN A 475 5.96 25.99 -24.24
CA GLN A 475 6.49 24.67 -24.64
C GLN A 475 7.92 24.46 -24.13
N GLN A 476 8.78 25.48 -24.26
CA GLN A 476 10.16 25.42 -23.78
C GLN A 476 10.22 25.26 -22.25
N ARG A 477 9.41 26.02 -21.50
CA ARG A 477 9.32 25.90 -20.03
C ARG A 477 8.87 24.52 -19.61
N ALA A 478 7.81 23.98 -20.22
CA ALA A 478 7.36 22.62 -19.95
C ALA A 478 8.47 21.58 -20.23
N GLN A 479 9.20 21.76 -21.34
CA GLN A 479 10.30 20.85 -21.70
C GLN A 479 11.47 20.90 -20.71
N VAL A 480 11.84 22.10 -20.23
CA VAL A 480 12.87 22.26 -19.20
C VAL A 480 12.49 21.52 -17.91
N VAL A 481 11.23 21.63 -17.49
CA VAL A 481 10.71 20.89 -16.31
C VAL A 481 10.79 19.39 -16.55
N VAL A 482 10.36 18.87 -17.71
CA VAL A 482 10.49 17.45 -18.05
C VAL A 482 11.93 16.97 -17.97
N ASN A 483 12.86 17.75 -18.53
CA ASN A 483 14.29 17.42 -18.51
C ASN A 483 14.84 17.39 -17.07
N TYR A 484 14.44 18.36 -16.25
CA TYR A 484 14.80 18.40 -14.83
C TYR A 484 14.30 17.18 -14.07
N LEU A 485 13.01 16.85 -14.19
CA LEU A 485 12.40 15.69 -13.53
C LEU A 485 13.08 14.37 -13.96
N ARG A 486 13.39 14.21 -15.24
CA ARG A 486 14.14 13.06 -15.77
C ARG A 486 15.56 13.00 -15.19
N GLY A 487 16.25 14.13 -15.12
CA GLY A 487 17.57 14.25 -14.49
C GLY A 487 17.59 13.89 -13.00
N LYS A 488 16.44 14.02 -12.33
CA LYS A 488 16.24 13.59 -10.93
C LYS A 488 15.75 12.15 -10.79
N GLY A 489 15.69 11.38 -11.88
CA GLY A 489 15.41 9.95 -11.85
C GLY A 489 13.93 9.57 -11.95
N ILE A 490 13.03 10.48 -12.34
CA ILE A 490 11.62 10.14 -12.59
C ILE A 490 11.52 9.13 -13.75
N GLN A 491 10.94 7.96 -13.48
CA GLN A 491 10.79 6.83 -14.42
C GLN A 491 9.45 6.81 -15.15
N HIS A 492 8.50 7.64 -14.72
CA HIS A 492 7.17 7.73 -15.34
C HIS A 492 7.24 8.08 -16.83
N ASN A 493 6.24 7.66 -17.61
CA ASN A 493 5.98 8.27 -18.91
C ASN A 493 5.65 9.75 -18.68
N ILE A 494 6.44 10.64 -19.27
CA ILE A 494 6.32 12.08 -19.03
C ILE A 494 6.40 12.83 -20.34
N MET A 495 5.50 13.81 -20.54
CA MET A 495 5.47 14.68 -21.71
C MET A 495 5.38 16.15 -21.33
N ALA A 496 5.88 17.01 -22.22
CA ALA A 496 5.74 18.47 -22.15
C ALA A 496 4.66 18.96 -23.12
N GLU A 497 3.85 19.90 -22.68
CA GLU A 497 2.84 20.56 -23.48
C GLU A 497 2.82 22.08 -23.18
N GLY A 498 2.98 22.92 -24.20
CA GLY A 498 2.79 24.35 -24.11
C GLY A 498 1.36 24.75 -24.51
N LYS A 499 0.71 25.58 -23.75
CA LYS A 499 -0.63 26.11 -24.02
C LYS A 499 -0.63 27.59 -24.37
N GLY A 500 0.54 28.26 -24.32
CA GLY A 500 0.58 29.70 -24.44
C GLY A 500 -0.35 30.35 -23.43
N PHE A 501 -1.15 31.32 -23.87
CA PHE A 501 -2.18 31.98 -23.05
C PHE A 501 -3.61 31.49 -23.33
N ASN A 502 -3.78 30.32 -23.99
CA ASN A 502 -5.10 29.85 -24.42
C ASN A 502 -5.98 29.32 -23.27
N GLU A 503 -5.38 28.99 -22.15
CA GLU A 503 -6.09 28.45 -20.97
C GLU A 503 -5.77 29.32 -19.72
N PRO A 504 -6.35 30.53 -19.62
CA PRO A 504 -6.18 31.37 -18.44
C PRO A 504 -6.88 30.76 -17.23
N ILE A 505 -6.42 31.12 -16.03
CA ILE A 505 -7.07 30.72 -14.77
C ILE A 505 -8.48 31.34 -14.76
N PRO A 506 -9.53 30.53 -14.52
CA PRO A 506 -10.90 31.03 -14.45
C PRO A 506 -11.06 32.17 -13.43
N GLY A 507 -11.75 33.25 -13.83
CA GLY A 507 -12.00 34.42 -12.99
C GLY A 507 -10.82 35.37 -12.85
N ILE A 508 -9.71 35.13 -13.57
CA ILE A 508 -8.54 36.03 -13.59
C ILE A 508 -8.37 36.62 -15.01
N SER A 509 -8.03 37.90 -15.11
CA SER A 509 -7.71 38.54 -16.40
C SER A 509 -6.62 37.73 -17.13
N PRO A 510 -6.76 37.48 -18.44
CA PRO A 510 -5.75 36.75 -19.22
C PRO A 510 -4.34 37.39 -19.19
N GLU A 511 -4.24 38.70 -18.96
CA GLU A 511 -2.99 39.45 -18.86
C GLU A 511 -2.32 39.31 -17.50
N ASN A 512 -3.03 38.79 -16.49
CA ASN A 512 -2.53 38.68 -15.14
C ASN A 512 -1.30 37.75 -15.09
N PRO A 513 -0.20 38.16 -14.43
CA PRO A 513 1.01 37.33 -14.29
C PRO A 513 0.79 35.94 -13.69
N ARG A 514 -0.24 35.77 -12.84
CA ARG A 514 -0.60 34.44 -12.27
C ARG A 514 -0.93 33.38 -13.33
N ASN A 515 -1.25 33.79 -14.58
CA ASN A 515 -1.43 32.86 -15.68
C ASN A 515 -0.10 32.25 -16.15
N GLN A 516 1.05 32.84 -15.78
CA GLN A 516 2.36 32.23 -16.04
C GLN A 516 2.59 31.11 -15.02
N ARG A 517 2.17 29.90 -15.33
CA ARG A 517 2.23 28.76 -14.43
C ARG A 517 2.64 27.48 -15.14
N THR A 518 3.07 26.51 -14.36
CA THR A 518 3.30 25.12 -14.80
C THR A 518 2.39 24.20 -14.01
N GLU A 519 1.57 23.41 -14.71
CA GLU A 519 0.73 22.36 -14.12
C GLU A 519 1.41 21.02 -14.26
N ILE A 520 1.37 20.20 -13.22
CA ILE A 520 1.82 18.81 -13.20
C ILE A 520 0.58 17.92 -13.14
N ARG A 521 0.14 17.45 -14.28
CA ARG A 521 -1.08 16.67 -14.43
C ARG A 521 -0.79 15.18 -14.44
N LEU A 522 -1.40 14.45 -13.53
CA LEU A 522 -1.40 13.00 -13.55
C LEU A 522 -2.51 12.50 -14.47
N VAL A 523 -2.18 11.46 -15.27
CA VAL A 523 -3.11 10.80 -16.17
C VAL A 523 -3.01 9.29 -15.96
N ARG A 524 -4.14 8.58 -16.08
CA ARG A 524 -4.17 7.12 -15.95
C ARG A 524 -3.86 6.48 -17.29
N ILE A 525 -2.96 5.48 -17.30
CA ILE A 525 -2.49 4.80 -18.51
C ILE A 525 -2.86 3.32 -18.58
N ASN A 526 -3.55 2.80 -17.55
CA ASN A 526 -4.07 1.41 -17.49
C ASN A 526 -5.41 1.38 -16.77
#